data_2ed9b9ff7883e8bc2111820f942ef94f
#
_entry.id   2ed9b9ff7883e8bc2111820f942ef94f
#
_cell.length_a   1.000
_cell.length_b   1.000
_cell.length_c   1.000
_cell.angle_alpha   90.00
_cell.angle_beta   90.00
_cell.angle_gamma   90.00
#
_symmetry.space_group_name_H-M   'P 1'
#
loop_
_entity.id
_entity.type
_entity.pdbx_description
1 polymer ?
#
loop_
_entity_poly.entity_id
_entity_poly.type
_entity_poly.pdbx_seq_one_letter_code
_entity_poly.pdbx_strand_id
1 'polypeptide(L)'
;MTYINDALSFYSELRSRFMKLLTEEEILDEQVVINTKSLTPEEAIGITKRKDFPIITGKDVMVQAECLGALGQAFTDAPCAYRGTLEEICSLDLANDPYSRGLFIAALNAVMKHLGRVDCTVHCRNEGPESCAADVVRYISERYGRPSIALIGYQPAMLEQLAKKYDVRAVDLSPSNIGQRRFGVLIEDGRIPETSQSLCRLADLVLCTGSTVCNGSIVDFLPFKDKILFYGTTLAGAAPLMGLPRLCFADRYQDSFLQNTSA
;
A
#
# COMPACT_ATOMS: atom_id res chain seq x y z
N MET A 1 -19.65 17.09 -2.29
CA MET A 1 -18.49 16.20 -2.43
C MET A 1 -17.79 16.57 -3.71
N THR A 2 -16.60 17.14 -3.63
CA THR A 2 -15.77 17.46 -4.80
C THR A 2 -15.37 16.14 -5.45
N TYR A 3 -15.66 15.95 -6.72
CA TYR A 3 -15.22 14.76 -7.45
C TYR A 3 -13.69 14.86 -7.63
N ILE A 4 -12.96 14.00 -6.95
CA ILE A 4 -11.52 13.87 -7.10
C ILE A 4 -11.31 12.94 -8.31
N ASN A 5 -11.02 13.50 -9.48
CA ASN A 5 -10.92 12.76 -10.73
C ASN A 5 -9.49 12.75 -11.32
N ASP A 6 -8.54 13.41 -10.67
CA ASP A 6 -7.17 13.51 -11.13
C ASP A 6 -6.17 13.50 -9.96
N ALA A 7 -4.91 13.20 -10.27
CA ALA A 7 -3.86 13.07 -9.27
C ALA A 7 -3.62 14.37 -8.48
N LEU A 8 -3.66 15.53 -9.15
CA LEU A 8 -3.44 16.82 -8.51
C LEU A 8 -4.47 17.07 -7.42
N SER A 9 -5.75 16.89 -7.74
CA SER A 9 -6.86 17.05 -6.79
C SER A 9 -6.77 16.05 -5.63
N PHE A 10 -6.42 14.79 -5.92
CA PHE A 10 -6.30 13.76 -4.88
C PHE A 10 -5.19 14.09 -3.87
N TYR A 11 -3.98 14.39 -4.36
CA TYR A 11 -2.85 14.66 -3.47
C TYR A 11 -2.97 16.02 -2.77
N SER A 12 -3.61 17.02 -3.38
CA SER A 12 -3.92 18.29 -2.73
C SER A 12 -4.87 18.08 -1.56
N GLU A 13 -5.92 17.31 -1.72
CA GLU A 13 -6.88 16.99 -0.66
C GLU A 13 -6.23 16.15 0.45
N LEU A 14 -5.46 15.11 0.10
CA LEU A 14 -4.75 14.28 1.07
C LEU A 14 -3.78 15.12 1.91
N ARG A 15 -2.99 15.98 1.26
CA ARG A 15 -2.10 16.95 1.93
C ARG A 15 -2.87 17.88 2.88
N SER A 16 -3.96 18.48 2.40
CA SER A 16 -4.77 19.41 3.18
C SER A 16 -5.30 18.75 4.46
N ARG A 17 -5.80 17.53 4.35
CA ARG A 17 -6.29 16.76 5.51
C ARG A 17 -5.17 16.38 6.47
N PHE A 18 -4.01 16.02 5.96
CA PHE A 18 -2.86 15.71 6.79
C PHE A 18 -2.33 16.95 7.50
N MET A 19 -2.14 18.08 6.78
CA MET A 19 -1.75 19.36 7.37
C MET A 19 -2.70 19.79 8.49
N LYS A 20 -4.01 19.69 8.25
CA LYS A 20 -5.02 20.01 9.26
C LYS A 20 -4.82 19.14 10.51
N LEU A 21 -4.62 17.83 10.34
CA LEU A 21 -4.36 16.91 11.44
C LEU A 21 -3.09 17.31 12.22
N LEU A 22 -1.98 17.56 11.53
CA LEU A 22 -0.71 17.97 12.18
C LEU A 22 -0.86 19.27 12.96
N THR A 23 -1.65 20.23 12.45
CA THR A 23 -1.93 21.50 13.12
C THR A 23 -2.79 21.28 14.37
N GLU A 24 -3.83 20.45 14.29
CA GLU A 24 -4.71 20.14 15.41
C GLU A 24 -4.01 19.39 16.55
N GLU A 25 -3.01 18.54 16.21
CA GLU A 25 -2.20 17.80 17.17
C GLU A 25 -0.93 18.57 17.62
N GLU A 26 -0.69 19.78 17.06
CA GLU A 26 0.49 20.64 17.35
C GLU A 26 1.85 19.98 17.10
N ILE A 27 1.99 19.17 16.02
CA ILE A 27 3.17 18.38 15.71
C ILE A 27 3.83 18.72 14.35
N LEU A 28 3.56 19.87 13.77
CA LEU A 28 4.15 20.32 12.48
C LEU A 28 5.67 20.34 12.48
N ASP A 29 6.29 20.77 13.60
CA ASP A 29 7.73 20.92 13.74
C ASP A 29 8.46 19.62 14.10
N GLU A 30 7.71 18.52 14.32
CA GLU A 30 8.30 17.24 14.69
C GLU A 30 9.15 16.65 13.57
N GLN A 31 10.27 16.02 13.99
CA GLN A 31 11.24 15.47 13.05
C GLN A 31 10.77 14.12 12.50
N VAL A 32 10.95 13.95 11.20
CA VAL A 32 10.80 12.68 10.53
C VAL A 32 12.12 12.27 9.89
N VAL A 33 12.49 11.02 10.07
CA VAL A 33 13.67 10.41 9.46
C VAL A 33 13.22 9.27 8.56
N ILE A 34 13.59 9.36 7.29
CA ILE A 34 13.32 8.31 6.31
C ILE A 34 14.67 7.81 5.79
N ASN A 35 14.95 6.55 6.04
CA ASN A 35 16.21 5.95 5.65
C ASN A 35 16.22 5.57 4.18
N THR A 36 17.32 5.93 3.47
CA THR A 36 17.60 5.58 2.06
C THR A 36 17.94 4.12 1.85
N LYS A 37 18.31 3.39 2.88
CA LYS A 37 18.38 1.96 2.72
C LYS A 37 16.94 1.54 2.47
N SER A 38 16.63 1.39 1.17
CA SER A 38 15.63 0.41 0.79
C SER A 38 15.87 -0.75 1.74
N LEU A 39 14.89 -1.02 2.59
CA LEU A 39 15.00 -2.17 3.47
C LEU A 39 15.43 -3.33 2.58
N THR A 40 16.49 -4.04 2.94
CA THR A 40 16.77 -5.28 2.23
C THR A 40 15.52 -6.15 2.25
N PRO A 41 15.32 -7.07 1.32
CA PRO A 41 14.17 -7.96 1.40
C PRO A 41 13.99 -8.61 2.78
N GLU A 42 15.09 -8.95 3.45
CA GLU A 42 15.07 -9.53 4.79
C GLU A 42 14.64 -8.52 5.87
N GLU A 43 15.06 -7.26 5.77
CA GLU A 43 14.63 -6.20 6.67
C GLU A 43 13.15 -5.85 6.46
N ALA A 44 12.67 -5.93 5.22
CA ALA A 44 11.30 -5.57 4.87
C ALA A 44 10.29 -6.68 5.19
N ILE A 45 10.55 -7.92 4.76
CA ILE A 45 9.61 -9.04 4.83
C ILE A 45 10.16 -10.27 5.59
N GLY A 46 11.37 -10.17 6.19
CA GLY A 46 11.99 -11.26 6.92
C GLY A 46 12.50 -12.41 6.03
N ILE A 47 12.77 -13.56 6.63
CA ILE A 47 13.20 -14.76 5.93
C ILE A 47 11.94 -15.50 5.45
N THR A 48 11.74 -15.54 4.15
CA THR A 48 10.61 -16.26 3.53
C THR A 48 11.08 -17.43 2.68
N LYS A 49 10.32 -18.52 2.65
CA LYS A 49 10.54 -19.66 1.76
C LYS A 49 10.25 -19.31 0.29
N ARG A 50 9.38 -18.33 0.09
CA ARG A 50 8.99 -17.85 -1.23
C ARG A 50 10.06 -16.93 -1.81
N LYS A 51 10.39 -17.10 -3.09
CA LYS A 51 11.42 -16.33 -3.81
C LYS A 51 10.86 -15.42 -4.90
N ASP A 52 9.56 -15.41 -5.09
CA ASP A 52 8.86 -14.68 -6.15
C ASP A 52 8.21 -13.35 -5.69
N PHE A 53 8.47 -12.89 -4.46
CA PHE A 53 8.03 -11.56 -4.04
C PHE A 53 8.78 -10.47 -4.81
N PRO A 54 8.09 -9.42 -5.31
CA PRO A 54 8.70 -8.31 -6.05
C PRO A 54 9.88 -7.67 -5.32
N ILE A 55 9.79 -7.48 -4.00
CA ILE A 55 10.87 -6.92 -3.19
C ILE A 55 12.14 -7.79 -3.17
N ILE A 56 12.02 -9.13 -3.25
CA ILE A 56 13.17 -10.04 -3.33
C ILE A 56 13.88 -9.92 -4.67
N THR A 57 13.13 -9.61 -5.71
CA THR A 57 13.67 -9.44 -7.08
C THR A 57 14.22 -8.04 -7.34
N GLY A 58 14.17 -7.14 -6.33
CA GLY A 58 14.69 -5.76 -6.41
C GLY A 58 13.84 -4.81 -7.26
N LYS A 59 12.57 -5.15 -7.52
CA LYS A 59 11.67 -4.36 -8.36
C LYS A 59 10.85 -3.37 -7.58
N ASP A 60 10.46 -3.73 -6.36
CA ASP A 60 9.79 -2.84 -5.43
C ASP A 60 10.72 -2.60 -4.25
N VAL A 61 10.73 -1.38 -3.79
CA VAL A 61 11.51 -0.95 -2.65
C VAL A 61 10.55 -0.48 -1.57
N MET A 62 10.87 -0.82 -0.33
CA MET A 62 10.13 -0.32 0.82
C MET A 62 10.96 0.76 1.50
N VAL A 63 10.39 1.95 1.64
CA VAL A 63 10.94 3.01 2.49
C VAL A 63 10.27 2.98 3.85
N GLN A 64 11.03 3.35 4.89
CA GLN A 64 10.53 3.40 6.26
C GLN A 64 10.80 4.76 6.87
N ALA A 65 9.75 5.40 7.33
CA ALA A 65 9.79 6.60 8.15
C ALA A 65 9.74 6.24 9.63
N GLU A 66 10.52 6.96 10.42
CA GLU A 66 10.41 7.02 11.87
C GLU A 66 10.01 8.44 12.26
N CYS A 67 8.93 8.57 13.02
CA CYS A 67 8.42 9.84 13.52
C CYS A 67 7.71 9.61 14.85
N LEU A 68 8.03 10.42 15.87
CA LEU A 68 7.41 10.35 17.20
C LEU A 68 7.46 8.92 17.82
N GLY A 69 8.53 8.17 17.56
CA GLY A 69 8.71 6.79 18.04
C GLY A 69 7.87 5.74 17.31
N ALA A 70 7.12 6.11 16.27
CA ALA A 70 6.34 5.19 15.45
C ALA A 70 6.97 4.97 14.08
N LEU A 71 6.71 3.80 13.48
CA LEU A 71 7.19 3.42 12.17
C LEU A 71 6.06 3.41 11.14
N GLY A 72 6.36 3.96 9.96
CA GLY A 72 5.48 3.90 8.79
C GLY A 72 6.24 3.46 7.54
N GLN A 73 5.71 2.46 6.84
CA GLN A 73 6.31 1.94 5.63
C GLN A 73 5.47 2.25 4.40
N ALA A 74 6.15 2.42 3.25
CA ALA A 74 5.51 2.55 1.95
C ALA A 74 6.31 1.81 0.89
N PHE A 75 5.62 1.04 0.03
CA PHE A 75 6.20 0.50 -1.19
C PHE A 75 6.25 1.57 -2.26
N THR A 76 7.42 1.74 -2.88
CA THR A 76 7.66 2.72 -3.94
C THR A 76 8.71 2.18 -4.91
N ASP A 77 8.65 2.61 -6.17
CA ASP A 77 9.69 2.44 -7.18
C ASP A 77 10.70 3.58 -7.21
N ALA A 78 10.47 4.62 -6.39
CA ALA A 78 11.32 5.81 -6.27
C ALA A 78 11.74 6.03 -4.81
N PRO A 79 12.66 5.21 -4.26
CA PRO A 79 13.13 5.35 -2.88
C PRO A 79 14.08 6.55 -2.74
N CYS A 80 13.91 7.31 -1.65
CA CYS A 80 14.77 8.44 -1.32
C CYS A 80 14.96 8.54 0.20
N ALA A 81 16.13 9.03 0.67
CA ALA A 81 16.33 9.41 2.07
C ALA A 81 15.79 10.79 2.33
N TYR A 82 15.36 10.99 3.54
CA TYR A 82 14.90 12.28 3.99
C TYR A 82 15.14 12.46 5.49
N ARG A 83 15.44 13.69 5.88
CA ARG A 83 15.41 14.15 7.26
C ARG A 83 14.93 15.59 7.27
N GLY A 84 13.88 15.87 8.03
CA GLY A 84 13.32 17.21 8.15
C GLY A 84 12.06 17.19 9.00
N THR A 85 11.27 18.25 8.96
CA THR A 85 10.03 18.38 9.72
C THR A 85 8.82 17.80 8.95
N LEU A 86 7.74 17.59 9.67
CA LEU A 86 6.45 17.20 9.05
C LEU A 86 5.88 18.32 8.18
N GLU A 87 6.15 19.60 8.52
CA GLU A 87 5.77 20.74 7.68
C GLU A 87 6.48 20.68 6.32
N GLU A 88 7.80 20.42 6.33
CA GLU A 88 8.58 20.26 5.09
C GLU A 88 8.10 19.06 4.25
N ILE A 89 7.76 17.91 4.87
CA ILE A 89 7.14 16.77 4.18
C ILE A 89 5.83 17.18 3.49
N CYS A 90 5.03 18.00 4.14
CA CYS A 90 3.79 18.50 3.55
C CYS A 90 4.02 19.50 2.41
N SER A 91 5.21 20.09 2.28
CA SER A 91 5.54 20.99 1.18
C SER A 91 5.98 20.30 -0.11
N LEU A 92 6.26 18.98 -0.07
CA LEU A 92 6.77 18.22 -1.20
C LEU A 92 5.79 18.18 -2.40
N ASP A 93 6.30 18.05 -3.63
CA ASP A 93 5.49 17.96 -4.84
C ASP A 93 4.91 16.55 -5.05
N LEU A 94 3.76 16.29 -4.47
CA LEU A 94 3.10 14.98 -4.56
C LEU A 94 2.47 14.73 -5.94
N ALA A 95 2.14 15.77 -6.69
CA ALA A 95 1.47 15.62 -7.98
C ALA A 95 2.42 15.09 -9.06
N ASN A 96 3.66 15.60 -9.08
CA ASN A 96 4.59 15.35 -10.18
C ASN A 96 5.79 14.49 -9.81
N ASP A 97 6.13 14.37 -8.49
CA ASP A 97 7.33 13.69 -8.04
C ASP A 97 7.02 12.38 -7.28
N PRO A 98 7.34 11.20 -7.85
CA PRO A 98 7.14 9.91 -7.19
C PRO A 98 8.01 9.73 -5.94
N TYR A 99 9.19 10.36 -5.86
CA TYR A 99 10.03 10.34 -4.65
C TYR A 99 9.30 11.02 -3.49
N SER A 100 8.76 12.19 -3.74
CA SER A 100 7.95 12.96 -2.78
C SER A 100 6.77 12.16 -2.26
N ARG A 101 6.08 11.41 -3.14
CA ARG A 101 4.95 10.55 -2.72
C ARG A 101 5.40 9.46 -1.74
N GLY A 102 6.48 8.74 -2.04
CA GLY A 102 7.01 7.70 -1.16
C GLY A 102 7.34 8.21 0.24
N LEU A 103 8.03 9.36 0.31
CA LEU A 103 8.39 10.02 1.57
C LEU A 103 7.16 10.46 2.36
N PHE A 104 6.24 11.16 1.70
CA PHE A 104 5.01 11.66 2.32
C PHE A 104 4.15 10.52 2.88
N ILE A 105 3.94 9.46 2.12
CA ILE A 105 3.10 8.31 2.54
C ILE A 105 3.74 7.55 3.71
N ALA A 106 5.06 7.36 3.70
CA ALA A 106 5.74 6.72 4.82
C ALA A 106 5.63 7.56 6.11
N ALA A 107 5.85 8.88 6.01
CA ALA A 107 5.71 9.81 7.14
C ALA A 107 4.26 9.85 7.66
N LEU A 108 3.27 9.96 6.75
CA LEU A 108 1.86 9.91 7.09
C LEU A 108 1.50 8.62 7.86
N ASN A 109 1.98 7.46 7.40
CA ASN A 109 1.75 6.18 8.07
C ASN A 109 2.33 6.17 9.50
N ALA A 110 3.55 6.70 9.69
CA ALA A 110 4.19 6.80 10.99
C ALA A 110 3.38 7.69 11.96
N VAL A 111 3.00 8.89 11.52
CA VAL A 111 2.20 9.83 12.32
C VAL A 111 0.85 9.23 12.69
N MET A 112 0.14 8.64 11.73
CA MET A 112 -1.18 8.04 11.99
C MET A 112 -1.10 6.84 12.96
N LYS A 113 0.02 6.11 12.95
CA LYS A 113 0.30 5.05 13.93
C LYS A 113 0.58 5.64 15.31
N HIS A 114 1.42 6.68 15.40
CA HIS A 114 1.70 7.40 16.65
C HIS A 114 0.41 7.87 17.33
N LEU A 115 -0.49 8.46 16.56
CA LEU A 115 -1.78 8.98 17.05
C LEU A 115 -2.81 7.87 17.35
N GLY A 116 -2.45 6.59 17.17
CA GLY A 116 -3.36 5.47 17.40
C GLY A 116 -4.58 5.43 16.45
N ARG A 117 -4.50 6.12 15.31
CA ARG A 117 -5.61 6.24 14.35
C ARG A 117 -5.65 5.11 13.33
N VAL A 118 -4.54 4.38 13.18
CA VAL A 118 -4.42 3.24 12.26
C VAL A 118 -3.49 2.16 12.80
N ASP A 119 -3.72 0.95 12.30
CA ASP A 119 -2.86 -0.21 12.49
C ASP A 119 -2.24 -0.68 11.17
N CYS A 120 -1.34 -1.67 11.26
CA CYS A 120 -0.72 -2.28 10.10
C CYS A 120 0.04 -1.27 9.21
N THR A 121 0.86 -0.41 9.81
CA THR A 121 1.73 0.55 9.11
C THR A 121 3.09 -0.03 8.76
N VAL A 122 3.42 -1.20 9.28
CA VAL A 122 4.63 -1.98 9.00
C VAL A 122 4.23 -3.32 8.39
N HIS A 123 4.96 -3.77 7.37
CA HIS A 123 4.62 -4.97 6.63
C HIS A 123 4.80 -6.24 7.49
N CYS A 124 3.96 -7.23 7.26
CA CYS A 124 4.11 -8.56 7.87
C CYS A 124 5.38 -9.25 7.35
N ARG A 125 6.02 -10.06 8.21
CA ARG A 125 7.34 -10.65 7.95
C ARG A 125 7.26 -12.18 7.88
N ASN A 126 8.33 -12.80 7.40
CA ASN A 126 8.53 -14.25 7.33
C ASN A 126 7.40 -14.97 6.56
N GLU A 127 6.59 -15.79 7.22
CA GLU A 127 5.40 -16.45 6.66
C GLU A 127 4.12 -15.60 6.79
N GLY A 128 4.27 -14.37 7.31
CA GLY A 128 3.14 -13.44 7.50
C GLY A 128 2.39 -13.08 6.21
N PRO A 129 3.07 -12.83 5.08
CA PRO A 129 2.38 -12.55 3.82
C PRO A 129 1.42 -13.67 3.37
N GLU A 130 1.80 -14.94 3.56
CA GLU A 130 0.98 -16.11 3.25
C GLU A 130 -0.23 -16.20 4.19
N SER A 131 0.01 -16.01 5.49
CA SER A 131 -1.02 -16.03 6.51
C SER A 131 -1.99 -14.86 6.34
N CYS A 132 -1.48 -13.67 6.04
CA CYS A 132 -2.27 -12.48 5.74
C CYS A 132 -3.16 -12.72 4.49
N ALA A 133 -2.63 -13.33 3.43
CA ALA A 133 -3.39 -13.65 2.24
C ALA A 133 -4.54 -14.64 2.52
N ALA A 134 -4.29 -15.64 3.38
CA ALA A 134 -5.34 -16.57 3.82
C ALA A 134 -6.45 -15.86 4.63
N ASP A 135 -6.09 -14.93 5.50
CA ASP A 135 -7.06 -14.10 6.23
C ASP A 135 -7.88 -13.20 5.31
N VAL A 136 -7.27 -12.62 4.27
CA VAL A 136 -7.98 -11.83 3.26
C VAL A 136 -9.00 -12.70 2.52
N VAL A 137 -8.63 -13.90 2.10
CA VAL A 137 -9.55 -14.85 1.45
C VAL A 137 -10.71 -15.23 2.35
N ARG A 138 -10.45 -15.46 3.65
CA ARG A 138 -11.51 -15.73 4.64
C ARG A 138 -12.45 -14.53 4.77
N TYR A 139 -11.92 -13.32 4.93
CA TYR A 139 -12.72 -12.10 5.01
C TYR A 139 -13.60 -11.90 3.77
N ILE A 140 -13.04 -12.08 2.56
CA ILE A 140 -13.80 -11.98 1.32
C ILE A 140 -14.94 -13.01 1.29
N SER A 141 -14.65 -14.25 1.69
CA SER A 141 -15.66 -15.32 1.73
C SER A 141 -16.83 -15.00 2.66
N GLU A 142 -16.52 -14.47 3.83
CA GLU A 142 -17.53 -14.15 4.85
C GLU A 142 -18.35 -12.92 4.48
N ARG A 143 -17.72 -11.92 3.85
CA ARG A 143 -18.35 -10.61 3.58
C ARG A 143 -19.00 -10.53 2.21
N TYR A 144 -18.43 -11.18 1.19
CA TYR A 144 -18.82 -11.05 -0.22
C TYR A 144 -19.22 -12.40 -0.87
N GLY A 145 -19.05 -13.52 -0.17
CA GLY A 145 -19.37 -14.83 -0.70
C GLY A 145 -18.38 -15.33 -1.75
N ARG A 146 -18.79 -15.43 -3.01
CA ARG A 146 -17.96 -15.89 -4.14
C ARG A 146 -17.93 -14.87 -5.27
N PRO A 147 -17.37 -13.68 -5.04
CA PRO A 147 -17.26 -12.67 -6.10
C PRO A 147 -16.25 -13.08 -7.16
N SER A 148 -16.43 -12.60 -8.39
CA SER A 148 -15.34 -12.45 -9.37
C SER A 148 -14.43 -11.31 -8.92
N ILE A 149 -13.09 -11.49 -9.04
CA ILE A 149 -12.12 -10.56 -8.45
C ILE A 149 -11.19 -9.99 -9.52
N ALA A 150 -11.08 -8.65 -9.57
CA ALA A 150 -9.98 -7.96 -10.22
C ALA A 150 -8.88 -7.68 -9.20
N LEU A 151 -7.71 -8.30 -9.36
CA LEU A 151 -6.53 -8.05 -8.54
C LEU A 151 -5.63 -7.01 -9.24
N ILE A 152 -5.48 -5.85 -8.63
CA ILE A 152 -4.63 -4.77 -9.11
C ILE A 152 -3.31 -4.80 -8.32
N GLY A 153 -2.21 -5.06 -9.04
CA GLY A 153 -0.89 -5.32 -8.47
C GLY A 153 -0.66 -6.79 -8.10
N TYR A 154 0.40 -7.37 -8.67
CA TYR A 154 0.76 -8.76 -8.42
C TYR A 154 1.41 -8.92 -7.04
N GLN A 155 0.70 -9.58 -6.15
CA GLN A 155 1.22 -10.05 -4.87
C GLN A 155 1.11 -11.59 -4.86
N PRO A 156 2.23 -12.32 -4.88
CA PRO A 156 2.23 -13.77 -5.14
C PRO A 156 1.38 -14.59 -4.17
N ALA A 157 1.51 -14.34 -2.85
CA ALA A 157 0.73 -15.07 -1.85
C ALA A 157 -0.76 -14.77 -1.98
N MET A 158 -1.12 -13.50 -2.27
CA MET A 158 -2.51 -13.09 -2.48
C MET A 158 -3.11 -13.78 -3.70
N LEU A 159 -2.43 -13.70 -4.86
CA LEU A 159 -2.92 -14.32 -6.08
C LEU A 159 -3.07 -15.83 -5.93
N GLU A 160 -2.10 -16.50 -5.28
CA GLU A 160 -2.16 -17.94 -5.04
C GLU A 160 -3.38 -18.36 -4.22
N GLN A 161 -3.66 -17.65 -3.13
CA GLN A 161 -4.80 -17.99 -2.27
C GLN A 161 -6.15 -17.66 -2.93
N LEU A 162 -6.23 -16.53 -3.63
CA LEU A 162 -7.44 -16.13 -4.36
C LEU A 162 -7.75 -17.10 -5.50
N ALA A 163 -6.76 -17.49 -6.31
CA ALA A 163 -6.94 -18.37 -7.46
C ALA A 163 -7.44 -19.79 -7.09
N LYS A 164 -7.21 -20.24 -5.84
CA LYS A 164 -7.74 -21.51 -5.33
C LYS A 164 -9.26 -21.49 -5.14
N LYS A 165 -9.88 -20.33 -5.02
CA LYS A 165 -11.27 -20.21 -4.55
C LYS A 165 -12.17 -19.35 -5.45
N TYR A 166 -11.59 -18.41 -6.19
CA TYR A 166 -12.32 -17.40 -6.94
C TYR A 166 -11.95 -17.38 -8.42
N ASP A 167 -12.84 -16.85 -9.24
CA ASP A 167 -12.48 -16.39 -10.59
C ASP A 167 -11.70 -15.07 -10.45
N VAL A 168 -10.41 -15.09 -10.82
CA VAL A 168 -9.50 -13.97 -10.63
C VAL A 168 -8.89 -13.56 -11.96
N ARG A 169 -8.96 -12.26 -12.24
CA ARG A 169 -8.13 -11.62 -13.25
C ARG A 169 -7.15 -10.68 -12.55
N ALA A 170 -5.92 -10.61 -13.04
CA ALA A 170 -4.87 -9.84 -12.39
C ALA A 170 -4.13 -8.94 -13.40
N VAL A 171 -3.78 -7.73 -12.98
CA VAL A 171 -2.91 -6.82 -13.72
C VAL A 171 -1.69 -6.43 -12.89
N ASP A 172 -0.60 -6.12 -13.57
CA ASP A 172 0.61 -5.59 -12.94
C ASP A 172 1.29 -4.56 -13.85
N LEU A 173 2.12 -3.69 -13.27
CA LEU A 173 2.90 -2.69 -14.01
C LEU A 173 4.29 -3.21 -14.42
N SER A 174 4.80 -4.23 -13.74
CA SER A 174 6.14 -4.76 -13.98
C SER A 174 6.21 -5.59 -15.26
N PRO A 175 7.07 -5.20 -16.23
CA PRO A 175 7.25 -5.95 -17.48
C PRO A 175 7.59 -7.41 -17.29
N SER A 176 8.21 -7.76 -16.16
CA SER A 176 8.59 -9.15 -15.87
C SER A 176 7.45 -10.02 -15.35
N ASN A 177 6.36 -9.40 -14.89
CA ASN A 177 5.16 -10.11 -14.46
C ASN A 177 4.16 -10.23 -15.63
N ILE A 178 4.08 -9.17 -16.45
CA ILE A 178 3.15 -9.09 -17.57
C ILE A 178 3.33 -10.24 -18.55
N GLY A 179 2.23 -10.88 -18.94
CA GLY A 179 2.20 -12.03 -19.86
C GLY A 179 2.54 -13.37 -19.19
N GLN A 180 2.98 -13.37 -17.93
CA GLN A 180 3.24 -14.60 -17.19
C GLN A 180 1.93 -15.23 -16.69
N ARG A 181 1.89 -16.58 -16.68
CA ARG A 181 0.85 -17.31 -15.94
C ARG A 181 1.38 -17.70 -14.56
N ARG A 182 0.65 -17.26 -13.53
CA ARG A 182 0.94 -17.58 -12.13
C ARG A 182 -0.30 -18.19 -11.49
N PHE A 183 -0.17 -19.36 -10.90
CA PHE A 183 -1.30 -20.08 -10.27
C PHE A 183 -2.53 -20.25 -11.20
N GLY A 184 -2.27 -20.44 -12.52
CA GLY A 184 -3.31 -20.54 -13.53
C GLY A 184 -3.87 -19.22 -14.07
N VAL A 185 -3.55 -18.08 -13.44
CA VAL A 185 -4.02 -16.74 -13.84
C VAL A 185 -3.00 -16.06 -14.74
N LEU A 186 -3.46 -15.47 -15.85
CA LEU A 186 -2.64 -14.60 -16.69
C LEU A 186 -2.52 -13.24 -16.02
N ILE A 187 -1.28 -12.72 -15.90
CA ILE A 187 -1.04 -11.35 -15.45
C ILE A 187 -1.10 -10.43 -16.67
N GLU A 188 -2.12 -9.61 -16.73
CA GLU A 188 -2.38 -8.70 -17.84
C GLU A 188 -1.60 -7.39 -17.69
N ASP A 189 -1.45 -6.63 -18.78
CA ASP A 189 -0.67 -5.38 -18.79
C ASP A 189 -1.45 -4.23 -18.17
N GLY A 190 -1.11 -3.89 -16.92
CA GLY A 190 -1.72 -2.79 -16.16
C GLY A 190 -1.26 -1.40 -16.61
N ARG A 191 -0.22 -1.29 -17.47
CA ARG A 191 0.22 -0.01 -18.07
C ARG A 191 -0.74 0.47 -19.16
N ILE A 192 -1.62 -0.42 -19.63
CA ILE A 192 -2.70 -0.08 -20.56
C ILE A 192 -3.94 0.27 -19.73
N PRO A 193 -4.35 1.55 -19.65
CA PRO A 193 -5.45 1.98 -18.78
C PRO A 193 -6.76 1.22 -19.04
N GLU A 194 -7.06 0.94 -20.31
CA GLU A 194 -8.27 0.23 -20.73
C GLU A 194 -8.32 -1.19 -20.18
N THR A 195 -7.17 -1.86 -20.04
CA THR A 195 -7.07 -3.20 -19.44
C THR A 195 -7.51 -3.17 -17.99
N SER A 196 -6.87 -2.34 -17.16
CA SER A 196 -7.19 -2.20 -15.73
C SER A 196 -8.64 -1.77 -15.51
N GLN A 197 -9.13 -0.78 -16.27
CA GLN A 197 -10.49 -0.31 -16.17
C GLN A 197 -11.51 -1.36 -16.61
N SER A 198 -11.21 -2.14 -17.66
CA SER A 198 -12.08 -3.24 -18.11
C SER A 198 -12.19 -4.33 -17.03
N LEU A 199 -11.06 -4.74 -16.44
CA LEU A 199 -11.07 -5.68 -15.33
C LEU A 199 -11.94 -5.16 -14.18
N CYS A 200 -11.71 -3.92 -13.76
CA CYS A 200 -12.47 -3.32 -12.67
C CYS A 200 -13.98 -3.23 -12.98
N ARG A 201 -14.37 -2.92 -14.22
CA ARG A 201 -15.80 -2.87 -14.58
C ARG A 201 -16.48 -4.21 -14.48
N LEU A 202 -15.82 -5.29 -14.92
CA LEU A 202 -16.38 -6.62 -15.03
C LEU A 202 -16.39 -7.40 -13.71
N ALA A 203 -15.49 -7.11 -12.79
CA ALA A 203 -15.41 -7.81 -11.50
C ALA A 203 -16.50 -7.36 -10.52
N ASP A 204 -16.90 -8.27 -9.63
CA ASP A 204 -17.78 -7.97 -8.50
C ASP A 204 -17.02 -7.27 -7.36
N LEU A 205 -15.73 -7.59 -7.20
CA LEU A 205 -14.82 -7.00 -6.20
C LEU A 205 -13.50 -6.62 -6.85
N VAL A 206 -13.04 -5.40 -6.60
CA VAL A 206 -11.71 -4.92 -6.99
C VAL A 206 -10.81 -4.94 -5.76
N LEU A 207 -9.79 -5.79 -5.77
CA LEU A 207 -8.78 -5.86 -4.73
C LEU A 207 -7.53 -5.13 -5.21
N CYS A 208 -7.28 -3.93 -4.67
CA CYS A 208 -6.27 -3.00 -5.19
C CYS A 208 -5.13 -2.81 -4.19
N THR A 209 -3.88 -2.92 -4.67
CA THR A 209 -2.72 -2.65 -3.82
C THR A 209 -2.68 -1.18 -3.38
N GLY A 210 -2.35 -0.97 -2.09
CA GLY A 210 -2.14 0.38 -1.57
C GLY A 210 -0.95 1.11 -2.20
N SER A 211 -0.03 0.41 -2.87
CA SER A 211 1.12 1.02 -3.57
C SER A 211 0.72 1.97 -4.69
N THR A 212 -0.51 1.88 -5.19
CA THR A 212 -1.08 2.81 -6.18
C THR A 212 -1.06 4.26 -5.72
N VAL A 213 -1.01 4.53 -4.41
CA VAL A 213 -0.84 5.89 -3.88
C VAL A 213 0.59 6.43 -4.05
N CYS A 214 1.60 5.58 -4.16
CA CYS A 214 2.98 6.02 -4.38
C CYS A 214 3.29 6.22 -5.86
N ASN A 215 2.78 5.34 -6.75
CA ASN A 215 3.01 5.47 -8.19
C ASN A 215 2.02 6.42 -8.90
N GLY A 216 1.02 6.93 -8.20
CA GLY A 216 0.06 7.89 -8.74
C GLY A 216 -1.19 7.30 -9.38
N SER A 217 -1.23 5.99 -9.61
CA SER A 217 -2.36 5.35 -10.31
C SER A 217 -3.62 5.18 -9.47
N ILE A 218 -3.59 5.51 -8.17
CA ILE A 218 -4.76 5.35 -7.27
C ILE A 218 -6.01 6.02 -7.83
N VAL A 219 -5.87 7.16 -8.51
CA VAL A 219 -7.00 7.93 -9.06
C VAL A 219 -7.77 7.17 -10.14
N ASP A 220 -7.10 6.26 -10.86
CA ASP A 220 -7.72 5.43 -11.89
C ASP A 220 -8.72 4.42 -11.32
N PHE A 221 -8.59 4.13 -10.01
CA PHE A 221 -9.41 3.15 -9.31
C PHE A 221 -10.51 3.77 -8.44
N LEU A 222 -10.45 5.07 -8.14
CA LEU A 222 -11.46 5.77 -7.35
C LEU A 222 -12.89 5.71 -7.94
N PRO A 223 -13.09 5.66 -9.27
CA PRO A 223 -14.42 5.46 -9.86
C PRO A 223 -15.11 4.15 -9.43
N PHE A 224 -14.35 3.17 -8.93
CA PHE A 224 -14.86 1.88 -8.49
C PHE A 224 -15.07 1.78 -6.97
N LYS A 225 -15.16 2.90 -6.26
CA LYS A 225 -15.22 2.99 -4.79
C LYS A 225 -16.28 2.10 -4.14
N ASP A 226 -17.37 1.80 -4.83
CA ASP A 226 -18.48 1.02 -4.30
C ASP A 226 -18.17 -0.51 -4.26
N LYS A 227 -17.13 -0.94 -4.95
CA LYS A 227 -16.67 -2.33 -5.01
C LYS A 227 -15.16 -2.51 -4.88
N ILE A 228 -14.42 -1.46 -4.53
CA ILE A 228 -12.97 -1.55 -4.29
C ILE A 228 -12.68 -1.83 -2.83
N LEU A 229 -11.64 -2.62 -2.61
CA LEU A 229 -11.03 -2.86 -1.31
C LEU A 229 -9.52 -2.77 -1.48
N PHE A 230 -8.91 -1.74 -0.90
CA PHE A 230 -7.46 -1.61 -0.90
C PHE A 230 -6.83 -2.57 0.10
N TYR A 231 -5.64 -3.09 -0.23
CA TYR A 231 -4.89 -3.96 0.68
C TYR A 231 -3.45 -3.49 0.88
N GLY A 232 -2.85 -3.92 1.99
CA GLY A 232 -1.45 -3.70 2.32
C GLY A 232 -1.21 -2.47 3.22
N THR A 233 0.06 -2.29 3.59
CA THR A 233 0.50 -1.28 4.57
C THR A 233 0.60 0.12 3.99
N THR A 234 0.96 0.25 2.72
CA THR A 234 1.28 1.54 2.09
C THR A 234 0.15 2.56 2.23
N LEU A 235 -1.11 2.13 2.08
CA LEU A 235 -2.26 3.04 2.18
C LEU A 235 -2.77 3.24 3.63
N ALA A 236 -2.05 2.80 4.66
CA ALA A 236 -2.56 2.76 6.03
C ALA A 236 -3.08 4.11 6.53
N GLY A 237 -2.28 5.15 6.45
CA GLY A 237 -2.63 6.49 6.92
C GLY A 237 -3.55 7.24 5.96
N ALA A 238 -3.36 7.07 4.65
CA ALA A 238 -4.17 7.77 3.66
C ALA A 238 -5.61 7.24 3.58
N ALA A 239 -5.82 5.95 3.82
CA ALA A 239 -7.16 5.34 3.72
C ALA A 239 -8.21 6.03 4.61
N PRO A 240 -8.04 6.18 5.93
CA PRO A 240 -9.04 6.84 6.77
C PRO A 240 -9.15 8.34 6.46
N LEU A 241 -8.06 9.03 6.13
CA LEU A 241 -8.12 10.44 5.76
C LEU A 241 -8.96 10.68 4.51
N MET A 242 -8.90 9.76 3.54
CA MET A 242 -9.61 9.88 2.27
C MET A 242 -10.94 9.12 2.23
N GLY A 243 -11.31 8.44 3.32
CA GLY A 243 -12.54 7.63 3.37
C GLY A 243 -12.49 6.41 2.45
N LEU A 244 -11.31 5.80 2.27
CA LEU A 244 -11.10 4.64 1.41
C LEU A 244 -11.15 3.33 2.23
N PRO A 245 -11.83 2.30 1.74
CA PRO A 245 -11.85 1.00 2.41
C PRO A 245 -10.49 0.30 2.26
N ARG A 246 -9.90 -0.12 3.37
CA ARG A 246 -8.62 -0.83 3.39
C ARG A 246 -8.68 -2.07 4.27
N LEU A 247 -8.02 -3.14 3.83
CA LEU A 247 -7.85 -4.40 4.55
C LEU A 247 -6.36 -4.74 4.69
N CYS A 248 -5.91 -4.96 5.91
CA CYS A 248 -4.57 -5.46 6.20
C CYS A 248 -4.58 -6.18 7.56
N PHE A 249 -3.85 -7.29 7.65
CA PHE A 249 -3.72 -8.08 8.88
C PHE A 249 -2.26 -8.15 9.35
N ALA A 250 -1.39 -7.22 8.89
CA ALA A 250 0.05 -7.27 9.14
C ALA A 250 0.41 -7.36 10.63
N ASP A 251 -0.28 -6.63 11.51
CA ASP A 251 0.01 -6.61 12.94
C ASP A 251 -0.21 -7.98 13.64
N ARG A 252 -0.98 -8.88 13.01
CA ARG A 252 -1.13 -10.26 13.51
C ARG A 252 0.11 -11.14 13.24
N TYR A 253 0.97 -10.70 12.31
CA TYR A 253 2.08 -11.46 11.75
C TYR A 253 3.39 -10.68 11.80
N GLN A 254 3.52 -9.78 12.77
CA GLN A 254 4.78 -9.12 13.09
C GLN A 254 5.50 -9.95 14.17
N ASP A 255 6.81 -10.16 13.99
CA ASP A 255 7.61 -10.80 15.01
C ASP A 255 7.63 -9.92 16.27
N SER A 256 7.54 -10.57 17.45
CA SER A 256 7.61 -9.92 18.76
C SER A 256 8.93 -9.14 19.03
N PHE A 257 9.89 -9.21 18.11
CA PHE A 257 11.17 -8.50 18.21
C PHE A 257 11.07 -6.98 18.06
N LEU A 258 10.02 -6.46 17.41
CA LEU A 258 9.83 -5.01 17.26
C LEU A 258 9.15 -4.36 18.46
N GLN A 259 8.62 -5.14 19.40
CA GLN A 259 7.99 -4.63 20.61
C GLN A 259 9.00 -4.26 21.72
N ASN A 260 10.28 -4.66 21.60
CA ASN A 260 11.30 -4.48 22.64
C ASN A 260 12.32 -3.36 22.36
N THR A 261 12.12 -2.51 21.35
CA THR A 261 12.98 -1.34 21.08
C THR A 261 12.41 -0.02 21.61
N SER A 262 11.37 -0.07 22.44
CA SER A 262 10.78 1.07 23.16
C SER A 262 10.80 0.80 24.67
N ALA A 263 12.01 0.59 25.22
CA ALA A 263 12.26 0.63 26.68
C ALA A 263 13.50 1.47 26.96
#